data_c1c10e2c7b2b52f07356de069ff3e27e
#
_entry.id   c1c10e2c7b2b52f07356de069ff3e27e
#
_cell.length_a   1.000
_cell.length_b   1.000
_cell.length_c   1.000
_cell.angle_alpha   90.00
_cell.angle_beta   90.00
_cell.angle_gamma   90.00
#
_symmetry.space_group_name_H-M   'P 1'
#
loop_
_entity.id
_entity.type
_entity.pdbx_description
1 polymer ?
#
loop_
_entity_poly.entity_id
_entity_poly.type
_entity_poly.pdbx_seq_one_letter_code
_entity_poly.pdbx_strand_id
1 'polypeptide(L)'
;MYIEKIKSPADLKPLSIEALKIVADETRQAVLNRVSKHGGHVGPNLGFVEATVALHYVFDAPKDKLVFDVSHQSYPHKVLTGRVSGFLGDLEAMDAISGYSSPTECPEYDNFEVGHTSTSVSLATGLQKARDIKGTNENIIAVIGDGSLSGGEAFEGLDEASELGTGIIIVVNDNEMSIAENHGGIYKNLRALRESYGTCEHNWFKAWGFEYKYLEDGNDVAKLIELFRSVKGTDKPTVVHIHTEKGHGFAPAVANKEAWHYGMPFNIEDGSRPASPAYESYEQLLSDWMLEEMKTDKTLVAVTSGTPSVAGFTPEKRIKAGKQHVDVGIAEEQAVAMISGMAKGGLHPVWTVFSTFIQRSYDQIAQDLCINSNPAVINVAWGGTASMNDITHICLFDIPMLCSIPNLIYLAPTTCEEYFAMLRWAIQQDKKPIALRIPSNGVNHTSEAVDTVYDYEPKYKIMHKGSKVAIIAAGSFYQKGENVARLLADKGIDATLINPRYLNAVDADTLNALMDDHELVVTLEDGCKDGGFGERIASYYGPTDMKVLVGGVKKDLYDRFDLQQLLSDNHLQDKQIVDDVLNILS
;
A
#
# COMPACT_ATOMS: atom_id res chain seq x y z
N MET A 1 3.45 -10.30 -35.03
CA MET A 1 2.39 -10.40 -33.99
C MET A 1 1.34 -9.33 -34.25
N TYR A 2 0.08 -9.56 -33.84
CA TYR A 2 -0.95 -8.52 -33.91
C TYR A 2 -0.65 -7.34 -32.98
N ILE A 3 -0.23 -7.61 -31.73
CA ILE A 3 -0.03 -6.55 -30.71
C ILE A 3 1.05 -5.53 -31.08
N GLU A 4 2.03 -5.88 -31.90
CA GLU A 4 3.04 -4.91 -32.39
C GLU A 4 2.44 -3.88 -33.37
N LYS A 5 1.33 -4.23 -34.01
CA LYS A 5 0.61 -3.38 -34.96
C LYS A 5 -0.50 -2.56 -34.31
N ILE A 6 -0.94 -2.93 -33.10
CA ILE A 6 -1.95 -2.22 -32.34
C ILE A 6 -1.28 -0.98 -31.70
N LYS A 7 -1.71 0.20 -32.13
CA LYS A 7 -1.26 1.48 -31.57
C LYS A 7 -2.34 2.15 -30.72
N SER A 8 -3.58 1.73 -30.95
CA SER A 8 -4.75 2.22 -30.25
C SER A 8 -5.86 1.18 -30.21
N PRO A 9 -6.84 1.29 -29.31
CA PRO A 9 -8.02 0.41 -29.32
C PRO A 9 -8.82 0.41 -30.63
N ALA A 10 -8.71 1.46 -31.43
CA ALA A 10 -9.36 1.53 -32.74
C ALA A 10 -8.85 0.42 -33.70
N ASP A 11 -7.61 0.00 -33.55
CA ASP A 11 -7.01 -1.05 -34.37
C ASP A 11 -7.61 -2.45 -34.12
N LEU A 12 -8.30 -2.62 -32.98
CA LEU A 12 -9.04 -3.86 -32.69
C LEU A 12 -10.36 -3.97 -33.44
N LYS A 13 -11.01 -2.84 -33.77
CA LYS A 13 -12.38 -2.80 -34.30
C LYS A 13 -12.59 -3.60 -35.58
N PRO A 14 -11.62 -3.64 -36.53
CA PRO A 14 -11.78 -4.41 -37.77
C PRO A 14 -11.48 -5.92 -37.63
N LEU A 15 -11.00 -6.37 -36.45
CA LEU A 15 -10.56 -7.75 -36.27
C LEU A 15 -11.74 -8.72 -36.10
N SER A 16 -11.58 -9.94 -36.60
CA SER A 16 -12.53 -11.04 -36.33
C SER A 16 -12.38 -11.55 -34.89
N ILE A 17 -13.37 -12.27 -34.38
CA ILE A 17 -13.33 -12.90 -33.06
C ILE A 17 -12.10 -13.83 -32.93
N GLU A 18 -11.78 -14.59 -33.96
CA GLU A 18 -10.61 -15.47 -33.97
C GLU A 18 -9.31 -14.69 -33.89
N ALA A 19 -9.22 -13.54 -34.58
CA ALA A 19 -8.06 -12.65 -34.47
C ALA A 19 -7.96 -12.02 -33.08
N LEU A 20 -9.09 -11.66 -32.44
CA LEU A 20 -9.11 -11.11 -31.08
C LEU A 20 -8.66 -12.15 -30.03
N LYS A 21 -8.97 -13.43 -30.22
CA LYS A 21 -8.44 -14.52 -29.39
C LYS A 21 -6.91 -14.59 -29.50
N ILE A 22 -6.37 -14.46 -30.70
CA ILE A 22 -4.90 -14.42 -30.91
C ILE A 22 -4.30 -13.16 -30.22
N VAL A 23 -4.96 -12.01 -30.34
CA VAL A 23 -4.54 -10.78 -29.63
C VAL A 23 -4.50 -10.99 -28.12
N ALA A 24 -5.51 -11.67 -27.55
CA ALA A 24 -5.52 -12.00 -26.12
C ALA A 24 -4.33 -12.89 -25.74
N ASP A 25 -4.06 -13.93 -26.50
CA ASP A 25 -2.92 -14.83 -26.26
C ASP A 25 -1.57 -14.10 -26.39
N GLU A 26 -1.39 -13.28 -27.44
CA GLU A 26 -0.17 -12.47 -27.62
C GLU A 26 -0.01 -11.45 -26.50
N THR A 27 -1.09 -10.82 -26.04
CA THR A 27 -1.09 -9.89 -24.88
C THR A 27 -0.67 -10.60 -23.60
N ARG A 28 -1.20 -11.80 -23.35
CA ARG A 28 -0.81 -12.64 -22.20
C ARG A 28 0.67 -12.97 -22.24
N GLN A 29 1.20 -13.38 -23.41
CA GLN A 29 2.62 -13.66 -23.57
C GLN A 29 3.49 -12.41 -23.34
N ALA A 30 3.07 -11.25 -23.80
CA ALA A 30 3.77 -9.99 -23.56
C ALA A 30 3.79 -9.63 -22.06
N VAL A 31 2.66 -9.79 -21.36
CA VAL A 31 2.59 -9.60 -19.89
C VAL A 31 3.53 -10.57 -19.19
N LEU A 32 3.50 -11.87 -19.54
CA LEU A 32 4.40 -12.87 -18.95
C LEU A 32 5.88 -12.55 -19.23
N ASN A 33 6.22 -12.09 -20.43
CA ASN A 33 7.58 -11.68 -20.77
C ASN A 33 8.07 -10.55 -19.87
N ARG A 34 7.22 -9.53 -19.62
CA ARG A 34 7.56 -8.42 -18.72
C ARG A 34 7.73 -8.92 -17.29
N VAL A 35 6.70 -9.56 -16.71
CA VAL A 35 6.72 -9.92 -15.29
C VAL A 35 7.76 -10.98 -14.95
N SER A 36 8.15 -11.84 -15.90
CA SER A 36 9.21 -12.83 -15.70
C SER A 36 10.60 -12.19 -15.61
N LYS A 37 10.83 -11.04 -16.25
CA LYS A 37 12.12 -10.34 -16.30
C LYS A 37 12.22 -9.20 -15.31
N HIS A 38 11.16 -8.40 -15.19
CA HIS A 38 11.11 -7.18 -14.41
C HIS A 38 10.43 -7.39 -13.04
N GLY A 39 9.49 -8.37 -12.94
CA GLY A 39 8.57 -8.49 -11.84
C GLY A 39 7.30 -7.68 -12.06
N GLY A 40 6.38 -7.73 -11.08
CA GLY A 40 5.11 -7.02 -11.11
C GLY A 40 3.91 -7.90 -10.78
N HIS A 41 2.69 -7.37 -10.97
CA HIS A 41 1.46 -8.10 -10.71
C HIS A 41 1.21 -9.16 -11.78
N VAL A 42 1.24 -10.43 -11.41
CA VAL A 42 1.12 -11.58 -12.34
C VAL A 42 -0.33 -12.03 -12.45
N GLY A 43 -0.87 -12.60 -11.38
CA GLY A 43 -2.20 -13.20 -11.38
C GLY A 43 -3.32 -12.26 -11.79
N PRO A 44 -3.40 -11.02 -11.24
CA PRO A 44 -4.42 -10.05 -11.61
C PRO A 44 -4.43 -9.71 -13.09
N ASN A 45 -3.26 -9.49 -13.70
CA ASN A 45 -3.15 -9.17 -15.13
C ASN A 45 -3.54 -10.34 -16.03
N LEU A 46 -3.05 -11.54 -15.72
CA LEU A 46 -3.34 -12.73 -16.53
C LEU A 46 -4.83 -13.10 -16.49
N GLY A 47 -5.49 -12.88 -15.36
CA GLY A 47 -6.92 -13.15 -15.21
C GLY A 47 -7.84 -12.16 -15.94
N PHE A 48 -7.33 -11.01 -16.39
CA PHE A 48 -8.15 -9.94 -16.95
C PHE A 48 -7.82 -9.60 -18.42
N VAL A 49 -7.04 -10.42 -19.10
CA VAL A 49 -6.62 -10.19 -20.51
C VAL A 49 -7.82 -10.16 -21.45
N GLU A 50 -8.64 -11.20 -21.45
CA GLU A 50 -9.79 -11.35 -22.35
C GLU A 50 -10.81 -10.23 -22.13
N ALA A 51 -11.08 -9.90 -20.86
CA ALA A 51 -12.01 -8.83 -20.52
C ALA A 51 -11.50 -7.48 -21.03
N THR A 52 -10.19 -7.21 -20.93
CA THR A 52 -9.59 -5.97 -21.45
C THR A 52 -9.67 -5.90 -22.98
N VAL A 53 -9.38 -6.99 -23.68
CA VAL A 53 -9.54 -7.08 -25.16
C VAL A 53 -10.99 -6.79 -25.55
N ALA A 54 -11.96 -7.41 -24.88
CA ALA A 54 -13.38 -7.24 -25.16
C ALA A 54 -13.86 -5.81 -24.83
N LEU A 55 -13.42 -5.22 -23.73
CA LEU A 55 -13.71 -3.82 -23.35
C LEU A 55 -13.24 -2.87 -24.46
N HIS A 56 -11.97 -2.99 -24.89
CA HIS A 56 -11.42 -2.12 -25.95
C HIS A 56 -12.00 -2.41 -27.32
N TYR A 57 -12.47 -3.63 -27.57
CA TYR A 57 -13.17 -3.95 -28.81
C TYR A 57 -14.59 -3.35 -28.86
N VAL A 58 -15.30 -3.35 -27.75
CA VAL A 58 -16.70 -2.87 -27.69
C VAL A 58 -16.78 -1.37 -27.49
N PHE A 59 -16.12 -0.84 -26.47
CA PHE A 59 -16.16 0.59 -26.12
C PHE A 59 -15.15 1.42 -26.93
N ASP A 60 -15.43 2.70 -27.09
CA ASP A 60 -14.68 3.59 -27.98
C ASP A 60 -13.73 4.50 -27.19
N ALA A 61 -12.74 3.89 -26.51
CA ALA A 61 -11.70 4.67 -25.85
C ALA A 61 -10.83 5.43 -26.89
N PRO A 62 -10.44 6.68 -26.62
CA PRO A 62 -10.53 7.39 -25.33
C PRO A 62 -11.83 8.16 -25.10
N LYS A 63 -12.80 8.17 -26.05
CA LYS A 63 -14.10 8.82 -25.84
C LYS A 63 -14.79 8.18 -24.63
N ASP A 64 -15.04 6.89 -24.65
CA ASP A 64 -15.53 6.12 -23.51
C ASP A 64 -14.44 6.03 -22.43
N LYS A 65 -14.80 6.19 -21.16
CA LYS A 65 -13.86 6.29 -20.04
C LYS A 65 -13.81 4.99 -19.27
N LEU A 66 -12.60 4.41 -19.14
CA LEU A 66 -12.34 3.26 -18.31
C LEU A 66 -11.59 3.72 -17.05
N VAL A 67 -12.07 3.31 -15.88
CA VAL A 67 -11.44 3.55 -14.58
C VAL A 67 -11.16 2.19 -13.93
N PHE A 68 -9.89 1.86 -13.77
CA PHE A 68 -9.46 0.60 -13.16
C PHE A 68 -9.23 0.78 -11.67
N ASP A 69 -9.86 -0.05 -10.84
CA ASP A 69 -9.59 -0.09 -9.40
C ASP A 69 -8.20 -0.63 -9.13
N VAL A 70 -7.45 -0.06 -8.19
CA VAL A 70 -6.02 -0.35 -7.98
C VAL A 70 -5.19 -0.12 -9.23
N SER A 71 -5.74 -0.49 -10.38
CA SER A 71 -5.14 -0.53 -11.72
C SER A 71 -3.94 -1.50 -11.89
N HIS A 72 -3.68 -2.35 -10.91
CA HIS A 72 -2.63 -3.39 -10.97
C HIS A 72 -2.92 -4.49 -12.01
N GLN A 73 -4.13 -4.56 -12.57
CA GLN A 73 -4.56 -5.42 -13.67
C GLN A 73 -4.56 -4.70 -15.03
N SER A 74 -3.92 -3.53 -15.15
CA SER A 74 -3.97 -2.67 -16.33
C SER A 74 -2.91 -2.97 -17.39
N TYR A 75 -2.04 -3.97 -17.22
CA TYR A 75 -1.02 -4.30 -18.21
C TYR A 75 -1.60 -4.63 -19.59
N PRO A 76 -2.68 -5.44 -19.73
CA PRO A 76 -3.33 -5.65 -21.02
C PRO A 76 -3.85 -4.35 -21.64
N HIS A 77 -4.39 -3.43 -20.84
CA HIS A 77 -4.80 -2.10 -21.29
C HIS A 77 -3.62 -1.31 -21.87
N LYS A 78 -2.46 -1.31 -21.20
CA LYS A 78 -1.26 -0.62 -21.68
C LYS A 78 -0.76 -1.21 -23.01
N VAL A 79 -0.74 -2.54 -23.14
CA VAL A 79 -0.38 -3.20 -24.41
C VAL A 79 -1.30 -2.74 -25.55
N LEU A 80 -2.63 -2.70 -25.33
CA LEU A 80 -3.63 -2.38 -26.33
C LEU A 80 -3.79 -0.87 -26.62
N THR A 81 -3.16 -0.03 -25.82
CA THR A 81 -3.09 1.44 -25.99
C THR A 81 -1.72 1.91 -26.49
N GLY A 82 -0.95 1.03 -27.14
CA GLY A 82 0.27 1.37 -27.87
C GLY A 82 1.57 1.30 -27.07
N ARG A 83 1.53 0.89 -25.78
CA ARG A 83 2.70 0.81 -24.90
C ARG A 83 3.39 -0.57 -24.91
N VAL A 84 3.28 -1.30 -26.01
CA VAL A 84 3.79 -2.67 -26.17
C VAL A 84 5.30 -2.79 -25.95
N SER A 85 6.07 -1.72 -26.20
CA SER A 85 7.52 -1.68 -25.96
C SER A 85 7.89 -1.97 -24.49
N GLY A 86 7.08 -1.51 -23.55
CA GLY A 86 7.26 -1.79 -22.12
C GLY A 86 7.01 -3.24 -21.71
N PHE A 87 6.60 -4.10 -22.65
CA PHE A 87 6.30 -5.52 -22.44
C PHE A 87 7.19 -6.46 -23.28
N LEU A 88 7.65 -6.01 -24.43
CA LEU A 88 8.49 -6.79 -25.35
C LEU A 88 9.91 -6.25 -25.47
N GLY A 89 10.18 -5.03 -24.98
CA GLY A 89 11.49 -4.38 -25.01
C GLY A 89 12.50 -4.96 -24.02
N ASP A 90 13.57 -4.22 -23.81
CA ASP A 90 14.56 -4.47 -22.78
C ASP A 90 14.10 -3.95 -21.40
N LEU A 91 14.94 -4.09 -20.38
CA LEU A 91 14.62 -3.67 -19.02
C LEU A 91 14.40 -2.15 -18.92
N GLU A 92 15.15 -1.33 -19.65
CA GLU A 92 14.97 0.13 -19.67
C GLU A 92 13.58 0.50 -20.19
N ALA A 93 13.13 -0.12 -21.28
CA ALA A 93 11.79 0.07 -21.81
C ALA A 93 10.70 -0.44 -20.83
N MET A 94 10.98 -1.52 -20.09
CA MET A 94 10.07 -2.03 -19.05
C MET A 94 10.00 -1.08 -17.85
N ASP A 95 11.12 -0.52 -17.40
CA ASP A 95 11.18 0.45 -16.30
C ASP A 95 10.43 1.76 -16.62
N ALA A 96 10.41 2.14 -17.91
CA ALA A 96 9.70 3.34 -18.35
C ALA A 96 8.17 3.27 -18.18
N ILE A 97 7.60 2.06 -18.02
CA ILE A 97 6.14 1.84 -17.90
C ILE A 97 5.77 1.55 -16.44
N SER A 98 4.88 2.37 -15.87
CA SER A 98 4.34 2.17 -14.53
C SER A 98 3.59 0.84 -14.39
N GLY A 99 3.58 0.29 -13.19
CA GLY A 99 2.76 -0.88 -12.82
C GLY A 99 1.27 -0.58 -12.69
N TYR A 100 0.88 0.71 -12.74
CA TYR A 100 -0.47 1.21 -12.50
C TYR A 100 -0.90 2.14 -13.63
N SER A 101 -2.21 2.49 -13.67
CA SER A 101 -2.74 3.54 -14.57
C SER A 101 -2.05 4.87 -14.24
N SER A 102 -1.56 5.56 -15.27
CA SER A 102 -0.80 6.80 -15.09
C SER A 102 -1.10 7.80 -16.21
N PRO A 103 -1.84 8.88 -15.92
CA PRO A 103 -2.05 9.97 -16.86
C PRO A 103 -0.76 10.67 -17.28
N THR A 104 0.28 10.65 -16.46
CA THR A 104 1.60 11.20 -16.84
C THR A 104 2.28 10.36 -17.90
N GLU A 105 2.00 9.05 -17.94
CA GLU A 105 2.48 8.13 -18.96
C GLU A 105 1.64 8.19 -20.23
N CYS A 106 0.30 8.20 -20.08
CA CYS A 106 -0.63 8.18 -21.20
C CYS A 106 -1.95 8.92 -20.89
N PRO A 107 -1.96 10.28 -20.98
CA PRO A 107 -3.13 11.08 -20.58
C PRO A 107 -4.38 10.86 -21.44
N GLU A 108 -4.22 10.26 -22.62
CA GLU A 108 -5.33 9.96 -23.53
C GLU A 108 -6.19 8.81 -23.01
N TYR A 109 -5.56 7.75 -22.47
CA TYR A 109 -6.24 6.50 -22.10
C TYR A 109 -6.32 6.25 -20.61
N ASP A 110 -5.39 6.78 -19.82
CA ASP A 110 -5.34 6.66 -18.38
C ASP A 110 -5.99 7.91 -17.75
N ASN A 111 -7.14 7.73 -17.09
CA ASN A 111 -7.91 8.89 -16.60
C ASN A 111 -7.47 9.37 -15.21
N PHE A 112 -6.91 8.48 -14.39
CA PHE A 112 -6.48 8.74 -13.02
C PHE A 112 -5.20 7.96 -12.69
N GLU A 113 -4.38 8.55 -11.83
CA GLU A 113 -3.33 7.85 -11.10
C GLU A 113 -4.02 7.06 -9.99
N VAL A 114 -4.05 5.74 -10.07
CA VAL A 114 -4.74 4.87 -9.10
C VAL A 114 -3.83 3.72 -8.70
N GLY A 115 -3.69 3.49 -7.40
CA GLY A 115 -2.92 2.36 -6.86
C GLY A 115 -3.57 1.76 -5.61
N HIS A 116 -4.35 2.55 -4.86
CA HIS A 116 -5.12 2.06 -3.73
C HIS A 116 -6.47 1.49 -4.20
N THR A 117 -6.98 0.53 -3.44
CA THR A 117 -8.23 -0.19 -3.72
C THR A 117 -9.48 0.64 -3.49
N SER A 118 -10.60 0.18 -4.04
CA SER A 118 -11.97 0.60 -3.69
C SER A 118 -12.41 1.96 -4.23
N THR A 119 -11.57 2.67 -4.99
CA THR A 119 -11.80 4.06 -5.42
C THR A 119 -12.43 4.19 -6.81
N SER A 120 -12.37 3.14 -7.65
CA SER A 120 -12.74 3.25 -9.07
C SER A 120 -14.19 3.62 -9.31
N VAL A 121 -15.10 3.11 -8.49
CA VAL A 121 -16.53 3.40 -8.63
C VAL A 121 -16.80 4.86 -8.29
N SER A 122 -16.24 5.37 -7.19
CA SER A 122 -16.38 6.78 -6.78
C SER A 122 -15.79 7.74 -7.83
N LEU A 123 -14.62 7.43 -8.38
CA LEU A 123 -14.02 8.22 -9.46
C LEU A 123 -14.90 8.20 -10.73
N ALA A 124 -15.48 7.05 -11.05
CA ALA A 124 -16.37 6.89 -12.19
C ALA A 124 -17.71 7.63 -12.01
N THR A 125 -18.28 7.69 -10.79
CA THR A 125 -19.48 8.50 -10.52
C THR A 125 -19.21 9.97 -10.76
N GLY A 126 -18.03 10.49 -10.42
CA GLY A 126 -17.59 11.84 -10.74
C GLY A 126 -17.54 12.12 -12.25
N LEU A 127 -16.98 11.19 -13.05
CA LEU A 127 -16.99 11.29 -14.52
C LEU A 127 -18.41 11.20 -15.09
N GLN A 128 -19.23 10.31 -14.54
CA GLN A 128 -20.64 10.15 -14.91
C GLN A 128 -21.40 11.46 -14.70
N LYS A 129 -21.25 12.07 -13.53
CA LYS A 129 -21.87 13.36 -13.21
C LYS A 129 -21.42 14.48 -14.15
N ALA A 130 -20.11 14.51 -14.47
CA ALA A 130 -19.57 15.48 -15.43
C ALA A 130 -20.15 15.30 -16.83
N ARG A 131 -20.30 14.04 -17.30
CA ARG A 131 -20.97 13.69 -18.55
C ARG A 131 -22.40 14.21 -18.56
N ASP A 132 -23.16 13.92 -17.51
CA ASP A 132 -24.59 14.27 -17.42
C ASP A 132 -24.80 15.79 -17.42
N ILE A 133 -23.96 16.54 -16.70
CA ILE A 133 -24.03 18.01 -16.69
C ILE A 133 -23.67 18.60 -18.05
N LYS A 134 -22.67 18.04 -18.75
CA LYS A 134 -22.26 18.48 -20.09
C LYS A 134 -23.25 18.06 -21.19
N GLY A 135 -24.14 17.09 -20.91
CA GLY A 135 -25.05 16.51 -21.89
C GLY A 135 -24.33 15.71 -22.97
N THR A 136 -23.17 15.14 -22.68
CA THR A 136 -22.43 14.27 -23.57
C THR A 136 -22.88 12.82 -23.43
N ASN A 137 -22.37 11.87 -24.25
CA ASN A 137 -22.94 10.53 -24.36
C ASN A 137 -21.89 9.41 -24.32
N GLU A 138 -20.70 9.68 -23.82
CA GLU A 138 -19.69 8.66 -23.59
C GLU A 138 -20.13 7.63 -22.54
N ASN A 139 -19.69 6.39 -22.68
CA ASN A 139 -19.85 5.38 -21.65
C ASN A 139 -18.80 5.61 -20.55
N ILE A 140 -19.22 5.50 -19.29
CA ILE A 140 -18.33 5.54 -18.13
C ILE A 140 -18.30 4.13 -17.53
N ILE A 141 -17.13 3.53 -17.48
CA ILE A 141 -16.92 2.14 -17.08
C ILE A 141 -15.94 2.11 -15.89
N ALA A 142 -16.41 1.68 -14.72
CA ALA A 142 -15.55 1.31 -13.60
C ALA A 142 -15.24 -0.19 -13.67
N VAL A 143 -13.99 -0.56 -13.45
CA VAL A 143 -13.56 -1.96 -13.31
C VAL A 143 -13.08 -2.15 -11.89
N ILE A 144 -13.73 -3.01 -11.13
CA ILE A 144 -13.40 -3.29 -9.73
C ILE A 144 -13.25 -4.80 -9.49
N GLY A 145 -12.17 -5.20 -8.79
CA GLY A 145 -11.99 -6.57 -8.36
C GLY A 145 -12.87 -6.90 -7.14
N ASP A 146 -13.24 -8.16 -7.01
CA ASP A 146 -14.02 -8.66 -5.87
C ASP A 146 -13.37 -8.32 -4.53
N GLY A 147 -12.04 -8.45 -4.39
CA GLY A 147 -11.32 -8.08 -3.17
C GLY A 147 -11.53 -6.62 -2.75
N SER A 148 -11.59 -5.70 -3.71
CA SER A 148 -11.77 -4.26 -3.47
C SER A 148 -13.19 -3.89 -3.03
N LEU A 149 -14.17 -4.76 -3.23
CA LEU A 149 -15.54 -4.53 -2.78
C LEU A 149 -15.70 -4.51 -1.25
N SER A 150 -14.71 -4.96 -0.49
CA SER A 150 -14.75 -4.89 0.99
C SER A 150 -14.43 -3.51 1.56
N GLY A 151 -13.85 -2.60 0.78
CA GLY A 151 -13.51 -1.25 1.23
C GLY A 151 -14.73 -0.34 1.37
N GLY A 152 -14.74 0.54 2.39
CA GLY A 152 -15.84 1.46 2.67
C GLY A 152 -16.16 2.36 1.47
N GLU A 153 -15.15 2.95 0.83
CA GLU A 153 -15.33 3.81 -0.34
C GLU A 153 -16.01 3.10 -1.52
N ALA A 154 -15.79 1.77 -1.69
CA ALA A 154 -16.50 1.00 -2.72
C ALA A 154 -18.01 0.92 -2.44
N PHE A 155 -18.40 0.77 -1.17
CA PHE A 155 -19.82 0.82 -0.77
C PHE A 155 -20.42 2.20 -0.99
N GLU A 156 -19.73 3.27 -0.60
CA GLU A 156 -20.17 4.66 -0.83
C GLU A 156 -20.29 4.95 -2.33
N GLY A 157 -19.31 4.52 -3.13
CA GLY A 157 -19.34 4.69 -4.59
C GLY A 157 -20.48 3.92 -5.27
N LEU A 158 -20.80 2.72 -4.79
CA LEU A 158 -21.95 1.95 -5.29
C LEU A 158 -23.28 2.58 -4.90
N ASP A 159 -23.41 3.08 -3.67
CA ASP A 159 -24.59 3.79 -3.21
C ASP A 159 -24.87 5.03 -4.07
N GLU A 160 -23.85 5.88 -4.27
CA GLU A 160 -23.94 7.06 -5.15
C GLU A 160 -24.23 6.70 -6.61
N ALA A 161 -23.57 5.64 -7.14
CA ALA A 161 -23.79 5.18 -8.51
C ALA A 161 -25.26 4.78 -8.75
N SER A 162 -25.89 4.17 -7.74
CA SER A 162 -27.32 3.83 -7.76
C SER A 162 -28.21 5.07 -7.72
N GLU A 163 -27.90 6.03 -6.83
CA GLU A 163 -28.65 7.30 -6.66
C GLU A 163 -28.59 8.18 -7.91
N LEU A 164 -27.45 8.21 -8.62
CA LEU A 164 -27.32 8.96 -9.87
C LEU A 164 -28.37 8.54 -10.91
N GLY A 165 -28.79 7.28 -10.92
CA GLY A 165 -29.85 6.74 -11.75
C GLY A 165 -29.59 6.79 -13.26
N THR A 166 -28.35 7.09 -13.68
CA THR A 166 -27.92 7.21 -15.07
C THR A 166 -26.93 6.12 -15.46
N GLY A 167 -26.69 5.97 -16.76
CA GLY A 167 -25.99 4.81 -17.33
C GLY A 167 -24.50 4.72 -17.03
N ILE A 168 -24.12 4.41 -15.81
CA ILE A 168 -22.76 3.97 -15.43
C ILE A 168 -22.67 2.46 -15.53
N ILE A 169 -21.53 1.93 -15.98
CA ILE A 169 -21.25 0.49 -16.09
C ILE A 169 -20.17 0.12 -15.07
N ILE A 170 -20.48 -0.81 -14.17
CA ILE A 170 -19.55 -1.30 -13.16
C ILE A 170 -19.23 -2.76 -13.45
N VAL A 171 -18.00 -3.02 -13.90
CA VAL A 171 -17.51 -4.37 -14.17
C VAL A 171 -16.89 -4.93 -12.90
N VAL A 172 -17.57 -5.87 -12.28
CA VAL A 172 -17.06 -6.63 -11.13
C VAL A 172 -16.29 -7.83 -11.64
N ASN A 173 -14.98 -7.80 -11.50
CA ASN A 173 -14.09 -8.91 -11.83
C ASN A 173 -13.95 -9.83 -10.62
N ASP A 174 -14.76 -10.88 -10.55
CA ASP A 174 -14.77 -11.85 -9.46
C ASP A 174 -13.89 -13.05 -9.81
N ASN A 175 -12.78 -13.21 -9.11
CA ASN A 175 -11.89 -14.37 -9.21
C ASN A 175 -11.69 -15.09 -7.87
N GLU A 176 -12.54 -14.79 -6.89
CA GLU A 176 -12.61 -15.38 -5.55
C GLU A 176 -11.41 -15.05 -4.65
N MET A 177 -10.56 -14.09 -5.05
CA MET A 177 -9.32 -13.79 -4.34
C MET A 177 -9.05 -12.27 -4.30
N SER A 178 -8.64 -11.81 -3.14
CA SER A 178 -7.86 -10.57 -2.93
C SER A 178 -6.37 -10.86 -3.20
N ILE A 179 -5.45 -10.33 -2.40
CA ILE A 179 -4.07 -10.85 -2.33
C ILE A 179 -4.15 -12.28 -1.79
N ALA A 180 -4.71 -12.46 -0.60
CA ALA A 180 -5.07 -13.73 0.03
C ALA A 180 -6.55 -14.05 -0.23
N GLU A 181 -7.13 -14.92 0.58
CA GLU A 181 -8.56 -15.23 0.55
C GLU A 181 -9.42 -14.01 0.92
N ASN A 182 -10.60 -13.92 0.33
CA ASN A 182 -11.56 -12.86 0.61
C ASN A 182 -12.24 -13.03 1.98
N HIS A 183 -12.34 -11.93 2.74
CA HIS A 183 -13.03 -11.88 4.02
C HIS A 183 -14.15 -10.83 4.00
N GLY A 184 -15.35 -11.21 4.50
CA GLY A 184 -16.53 -10.34 4.58
C GLY A 184 -17.83 -11.01 4.18
N GLY A 185 -18.94 -10.44 4.61
CA GLY A 185 -20.28 -10.99 4.36
C GLY A 185 -20.70 -10.95 2.89
N ILE A 186 -20.23 -9.97 2.13
CA ILE A 186 -20.55 -9.79 0.70
C ILE A 186 -20.12 -11.01 -0.14
N TYR A 187 -19.02 -11.68 0.20
CA TYR A 187 -18.49 -12.82 -0.54
C TYR A 187 -19.39 -14.06 -0.51
N LYS A 188 -20.26 -14.17 0.53
CA LYS A 188 -21.32 -15.19 0.56
C LYS A 188 -22.35 -14.93 -0.53
N ASN A 189 -22.68 -13.66 -0.78
CA ASN A 189 -23.61 -13.30 -1.86
C ASN A 189 -22.97 -13.47 -3.24
N LEU A 190 -21.71 -13.03 -3.43
CA LEU A 190 -20.99 -13.26 -4.69
C LEU A 190 -20.90 -14.74 -5.03
N ARG A 191 -20.60 -15.60 -4.04
CA ARG A 191 -20.61 -17.06 -4.21
C ARG A 191 -21.99 -17.55 -4.65
N ALA A 192 -23.07 -17.16 -3.96
CA ALA A 192 -24.43 -17.56 -4.34
C ALA A 192 -24.81 -17.10 -5.75
N LEU A 193 -24.33 -15.92 -6.18
CA LEU A 193 -24.52 -15.42 -7.54
C LEU A 193 -23.76 -16.25 -8.55
N ARG A 194 -22.51 -16.66 -8.27
CA ARG A 194 -21.76 -17.60 -9.13
C ARG A 194 -22.44 -18.95 -9.22
N GLU A 195 -22.73 -19.59 -8.09
CA GLU A 195 -23.35 -20.91 -8.03
C GLU A 195 -24.72 -20.98 -8.71
N SER A 196 -25.44 -19.85 -8.77
CA SER A 196 -26.75 -19.72 -9.44
C SER A 196 -26.66 -19.15 -10.86
N TYR A 197 -25.49 -18.96 -11.41
CA TYR A 197 -25.31 -18.29 -12.71
C TYR A 197 -26.04 -16.94 -12.80
N GLY A 198 -25.93 -16.15 -11.72
CA GLY A 198 -26.52 -14.82 -11.60
C GLY A 198 -28.03 -14.78 -11.32
N THR A 199 -28.70 -15.92 -11.12
CA THR A 199 -30.15 -15.99 -10.95
C THR A 199 -30.62 -15.99 -9.48
N CYS A 200 -29.69 -15.99 -8.51
CA CYS A 200 -30.02 -15.96 -7.08
C CYS A 200 -31.02 -14.83 -6.76
N GLU A 201 -32.10 -15.15 -6.07
CA GLU A 201 -33.12 -14.19 -5.66
C GLU A 201 -32.54 -13.09 -4.76
N HIS A 202 -31.66 -13.48 -3.85
CA HIS A 202 -30.95 -12.55 -2.98
C HIS A 202 -29.72 -12.00 -3.71
N ASN A 203 -29.94 -11.01 -4.56
CA ASN A 203 -28.89 -10.29 -5.29
C ASN A 203 -28.70 -8.91 -4.68
N TRP A 204 -27.56 -8.72 -4.05
CA TRP A 204 -27.20 -7.49 -3.36
C TRP A 204 -27.19 -6.26 -4.33
N PHE A 205 -26.66 -6.41 -5.54
CA PHE A 205 -26.65 -5.32 -6.51
C PHE A 205 -28.06 -4.93 -6.97
N LYS A 206 -28.93 -5.92 -7.21
CA LYS A 206 -30.35 -5.65 -7.57
C LYS A 206 -31.10 -4.99 -6.42
N ALA A 207 -30.79 -5.36 -5.16
CA ALA A 207 -31.41 -4.75 -3.98
C ALA A 207 -31.09 -3.25 -3.86
N TRP A 208 -29.97 -2.82 -4.42
CA TRP A 208 -29.57 -1.41 -4.50
C TRP A 208 -30.07 -0.68 -5.77
N GLY A 209 -30.82 -1.35 -6.65
CA GLY A 209 -31.41 -0.74 -7.84
C GLY A 209 -30.60 -0.87 -9.13
N PHE A 210 -29.49 -1.61 -9.12
CA PHE A 210 -28.73 -1.84 -10.34
C PHE A 210 -29.41 -2.82 -11.29
N GLU A 211 -29.35 -2.55 -12.60
CA GLU A 211 -29.43 -3.61 -13.59
C GLU A 211 -28.23 -4.54 -13.41
N TYR A 212 -28.46 -5.84 -13.52
CA TYR A 212 -27.42 -6.84 -13.24
C TYR A 212 -27.29 -7.86 -14.35
N LYS A 213 -26.06 -8.05 -14.80
CA LYS A 213 -25.67 -9.05 -15.80
C LYS A 213 -24.57 -9.93 -15.23
N TYR A 214 -24.62 -11.22 -15.52
CA TYR A 214 -23.63 -12.20 -15.05
C TYR A 214 -23.05 -12.98 -16.22
N LEU A 215 -21.75 -13.30 -16.16
CA LEU A 215 -21.06 -14.19 -17.08
C LEU A 215 -20.12 -15.12 -16.33
N GLU A 216 -20.37 -16.43 -16.41
CA GLU A 216 -19.53 -17.46 -15.82
C GLU A 216 -18.18 -17.59 -16.55
N ASP A 217 -18.17 -17.60 -17.87
CA ASP A 217 -16.97 -17.78 -18.68
C ASP A 217 -16.26 -16.44 -18.93
N GLY A 218 -15.79 -15.78 -17.85
CA GLY A 218 -15.17 -14.46 -17.89
C GLY A 218 -13.78 -14.40 -18.56
N ASN A 219 -13.26 -15.54 -19.03
CA ASN A 219 -12.07 -15.62 -19.88
C ASN A 219 -12.41 -16.03 -21.33
N ASP A 220 -13.67 -15.94 -21.78
CA ASP A 220 -14.07 -16.12 -23.17
C ASP A 220 -14.29 -14.77 -23.86
N VAL A 221 -13.40 -14.41 -24.80
CA VAL A 221 -13.46 -13.14 -25.56
C VAL A 221 -14.80 -12.94 -26.26
N ALA A 222 -15.36 -13.99 -26.89
CA ALA A 222 -16.60 -13.88 -27.67
C ALA A 222 -17.81 -13.59 -26.77
N LYS A 223 -17.94 -14.33 -25.66
CA LYS A 223 -19.00 -14.14 -24.67
C LYS A 223 -18.90 -12.78 -23.97
N LEU A 224 -17.68 -12.33 -23.65
CA LEU A 224 -17.45 -10.99 -23.08
C LEU A 224 -17.87 -9.89 -24.04
N ILE A 225 -17.57 -10.02 -25.34
CA ILE A 225 -18.00 -9.06 -26.37
C ILE A 225 -19.53 -8.98 -26.45
N GLU A 226 -20.23 -10.12 -26.42
CA GLU A 226 -21.70 -10.14 -26.42
C GLU A 226 -22.26 -9.45 -25.18
N LEU A 227 -21.70 -9.76 -24.00
CA LEU A 227 -22.09 -9.18 -22.72
C LEU A 227 -21.90 -7.65 -22.74
N PHE A 228 -20.71 -7.16 -23.08
CA PHE A 228 -20.43 -5.72 -23.10
C PHE A 228 -21.25 -4.97 -24.17
N ARG A 229 -21.51 -5.57 -25.33
CA ARG A 229 -22.44 -4.99 -26.33
C ARG A 229 -23.85 -4.83 -25.76
N SER A 230 -24.30 -5.76 -24.91
CA SER A 230 -25.64 -5.72 -24.33
C SER A 230 -25.84 -4.58 -23.31
N VAL A 231 -24.76 -3.95 -22.85
CA VAL A 231 -24.78 -2.86 -21.87
C VAL A 231 -24.23 -1.54 -22.41
N LYS A 232 -23.62 -1.53 -23.60
CA LYS A 232 -23.12 -0.31 -24.23
C LYS A 232 -24.26 0.68 -24.47
N GLY A 233 -24.10 1.89 -23.98
CA GLY A 233 -25.13 2.94 -24.10
C GLY A 233 -26.33 2.74 -23.15
N THR A 234 -26.18 1.95 -22.10
CA THR A 234 -27.23 1.83 -21.07
C THR A 234 -27.59 3.20 -20.49
N ASP A 235 -28.86 3.39 -20.16
CA ASP A 235 -29.40 4.58 -19.48
C ASP A 235 -29.58 4.37 -17.98
N LYS A 236 -29.26 3.19 -17.47
CA LYS A 236 -29.39 2.82 -16.05
C LYS A 236 -28.07 2.37 -15.46
N PRO A 237 -27.85 2.56 -14.17
CA PRO A 237 -26.68 2.02 -13.48
C PRO A 237 -26.68 0.49 -13.59
N THR A 238 -25.61 -0.06 -14.16
CA THR A 238 -25.54 -1.47 -14.54
C THR A 238 -24.29 -2.12 -13.96
N VAL A 239 -24.48 -3.21 -13.21
CA VAL A 239 -23.39 -4.09 -12.76
C VAL A 239 -23.24 -5.26 -13.73
N VAL A 240 -22.03 -5.42 -14.22
CA VAL A 240 -21.58 -6.53 -15.07
C VAL A 240 -20.64 -7.40 -14.24
N HIS A 241 -21.13 -8.49 -13.70
CA HIS A 241 -20.37 -9.43 -12.88
C HIS A 241 -19.80 -10.53 -13.75
N ILE A 242 -18.48 -10.59 -13.87
CA ILE A 242 -17.77 -11.61 -14.65
C ILE A 242 -16.97 -12.51 -13.71
N HIS A 243 -17.07 -13.82 -13.89
CA HIS A 243 -16.27 -14.79 -13.14
C HIS A 243 -15.03 -15.15 -13.96
N THR A 244 -13.84 -14.84 -13.42
CA THR A 244 -12.56 -15.02 -14.10
C THR A 244 -11.61 -15.91 -13.31
N GLU A 245 -10.60 -16.47 -13.97
CA GLU A 245 -9.56 -17.26 -13.33
C GLU A 245 -8.31 -16.40 -13.08
N LYS A 246 -8.00 -16.11 -11.80
CA LYS A 246 -6.76 -15.40 -11.44
C LYS A 246 -5.54 -16.23 -11.87
N GLY A 247 -4.66 -15.63 -12.68
CA GLY A 247 -3.48 -16.33 -13.22
C GLY A 247 -3.74 -17.12 -14.49
N HIS A 248 -4.89 -16.92 -15.16
CA HIS A 248 -5.33 -17.64 -16.35
C HIS A 248 -4.23 -17.77 -17.42
N GLY A 249 -4.02 -19.00 -17.92
CA GLY A 249 -3.02 -19.30 -18.94
C GLY A 249 -1.57 -19.47 -18.42
N PHE A 250 -1.35 -19.41 -17.08
CA PHE A 250 -0.06 -19.71 -16.47
C PHE A 250 -0.24 -20.65 -15.27
N ALA A 251 0.01 -21.93 -15.47
CA ALA A 251 -0.29 -22.98 -14.51
C ALA A 251 0.27 -22.75 -13.09
N PRO A 252 1.52 -22.24 -12.89
CA PRO A 252 2.00 -21.92 -11.54
C PRO A 252 1.15 -20.87 -10.80
N ALA A 253 0.65 -19.86 -11.51
CA ALA A 253 -0.19 -18.81 -10.92
C ALA A 253 -1.60 -19.29 -10.60
N VAL A 254 -2.17 -20.17 -11.42
CA VAL A 254 -3.46 -20.81 -11.14
C VAL A 254 -3.37 -21.73 -9.93
N ALA A 255 -2.27 -22.47 -9.79
CA ALA A 255 -2.05 -23.41 -8.69
C ALA A 255 -1.83 -22.73 -7.32
N ASN A 256 -1.29 -21.51 -7.30
CA ASN A 256 -1.03 -20.76 -6.06
C ASN A 256 -1.32 -19.27 -6.26
N LYS A 257 -2.61 -18.92 -6.25
CA LYS A 257 -3.12 -17.57 -6.55
C LYS A 257 -2.56 -16.47 -5.62
N GLU A 258 -2.30 -16.80 -4.32
CA GLU A 258 -1.74 -15.86 -3.34
C GLU A 258 -0.28 -15.56 -3.65
N ALA A 259 0.56 -16.58 -3.81
CA ALA A 259 1.99 -16.40 -4.09
C ALA A 259 2.27 -15.73 -5.43
N TRP A 260 1.31 -15.77 -6.36
CA TRP A 260 1.40 -15.18 -7.69
C TRP A 260 0.58 -13.91 -7.86
N HIS A 261 0.12 -13.30 -6.77
CA HIS A 261 -0.50 -11.98 -6.86
C HIS A 261 0.52 -10.95 -7.38
N TYR A 262 1.71 -10.90 -6.78
CA TYR A 262 2.87 -10.14 -7.22
C TYR A 262 4.08 -11.06 -7.37
N GLY A 263 4.87 -10.90 -8.42
CA GLY A 263 6.05 -11.73 -8.68
C GLY A 263 7.31 -10.89 -8.82
N MET A 264 8.40 -11.32 -8.13
CA MET A 264 9.76 -10.96 -8.50
C MET A 264 10.15 -11.73 -9.78
N PRO A 265 11.22 -11.37 -10.50
CA PRO A 265 11.65 -12.09 -11.70
C PRO A 265 11.71 -13.62 -11.52
N PHE A 266 11.28 -14.37 -12.52
CA PHE A 266 11.14 -15.82 -12.46
C PHE A 266 11.38 -16.47 -13.84
N ASN A 267 11.62 -17.77 -13.88
CA ASN A 267 11.67 -18.53 -15.11
C ASN A 267 10.25 -18.74 -15.65
N ILE A 268 9.98 -18.26 -16.85
CA ILE A 268 8.66 -18.34 -17.48
C ILE A 268 8.18 -19.76 -17.79
N GLU A 269 9.11 -20.73 -17.95
CA GLU A 269 8.76 -22.10 -18.33
C GLU A 269 8.13 -22.88 -17.18
N ASP A 270 8.65 -22.71 -15.95
CA ASP A 270 8.25 -23.49 -14.78
C ASP A 270 7.86 -22.68 -13.55
N GLY A 271 7.97 -21.34 -13.63
CA GLY A 271 7.70 -20.44 -12.51
C GLY A 271 8.77 -20.47 -11.41
N SER A 272 9.89 -21.15 -11.62
CA SER A 272 10.96 -21.17 -10.63
C SER A 272 11.58 -19.78 -10.46
N ARG A 273 11.88 -19.44 -9.21
CA ARG A 273 12.52 -18.17 -8.86
C ARG A 273 13.98 -18.39 -8.53
N PRO A 274 14.88 -17.43 -8.86
CA PRO A 274 16.25 -17.48 -8.38
C PRO A 274 16.26 -17.69 -6.86
N ALA A 275 17.16 -18.54 -6.38
CA ALA A 275 17.34 -18.71 -4.94
C ALA A 275 17.79 -17.36 -4.35
N SER A 276 16.93 -16.75 -3.56
CA SER A 276 17.33 -15.60 -2.75
C SER A 276 18.06 -16.10 -1.51
N PRO A 277 19.16 -15.46 -1.09
CA PRO A 277 19.72 -15.73 0.22
C PRO A 277 18.63 -15.65 1.28
N ALA A 278 18.60 -16.60 2.20
CA ALA A 278 17.71 -16.49 3.34
C ALA A 278 18.15 -15.25 4.14
N TYR A 279 17.29 -14.25 4.23
CA TYR A 279 17.47 -13.08 5.07
C TYR A 279 16.39 -13.06 6.13
N GLU A 280 16.75 -12.60 7.29
CA GLU A 280 15.83 -12.39 8.39
C GLU A 280 14.92 -11.20 8.08
N SER A 281 13.64 -11.31 8.37
CA SER A 281 12.68 -10.23 8.13
C SER A 281 11.77 -10.00 9.34
N TYR A 282 11.37 -8.76 9.55
CA TYR A 282 10.43 -8.42 10.63
C TYR A 282 9.10 -9.14 10.50
N GLU A 283 8.61 -9.39 9.28
CA GLU A 283 7.38 -10.13 9.03
C GLU A 283 7.47 -11.56 9.59
N GLN A 284 8.56 -12.25 9.30
CA GLN A 284 8.78 -13.61 9.81
C GLN A 284 8.93 -13.61 11.33
N LEU A 285 9.79 -12.75 11.85
CA LEU A 285 10.07 -12.64 13.29
C LEU A 285 8.79 -12.29 14.06
N LEU A 286 7.99 -11.32 13.57
CA LEU A 286 6.76 -10.88 14.19
C LEU A 286 5.74 -12.02 14.29
N SER A 287 5.48 -12.70 13.18
CA SER A 287 4.50 -13.79 13.17
C SER A 287 4.93 -14.98 14.04
N ASP A 288 6.22 -15.32 14.04
CA ASP A 288 6.75 -16.39 14.90
C ASP A 288 6.67 -16.01 16.38
N TRP A 289 7.02 -14.77 16.72
CA TRP A 289 6.90 -14.24 18.07
C TRP A 289 5.44 -14.20 18.54
N MET A 290 4.52 -13.69 17.71
CA MET A 290 3.09 -13.64 18.07
C MET A 290 2.52 -15.04 18.28
N LEU A 291 2.85 -16.00 17.42
CA LEU A 291 2.39 -17.38 17.59
C LEU A 291 2.92 -18.02 18.89
N GLU A 292 4.11 -17.66 19.34
CA GLU A 292 4.64 -18.14 20.61
C GLU A 292 3.90 -17.51 21.80
N GLU A 293 3.69 -16.19 21.79
CA GLU A 293 2.94 -15.48 22.84
C GLU A 293 1.49 -15.95 22.92
N MET A 294 0.83 -16.21 21.79
CA MET A 294 -0.56 -16.73 21.72
C MET A 294 -0.74 -18.10 22.38
N LYS A 295 0.34 -18.84 22.64
CA LYS A 295 0.23 -20.11 23.40
C LYS A 295 -0.20 -19.86 24.83
N THR A 296 0.25 -18.77 25.44
CA THR A 296 0.00 -18.41 26.83
C THR A 296 -1.02 -17.27 26.96
N ASP A 297 -0.93 -16.24 26.12
CA ASP A 297 -1.88 -15.11 26.10
C ASP A 297 -3.03 -15.38 25.12
N LYS A 298 -4.22 -15.69 25.67
CA LYS A 298 -5.43 -15.93 24.86
C LYS A 298 -6.16 -14.65 24.49
N THR A 299 -5.71 -13.49 24.98
CA THR A 299 -6.26 -12.17 24.67
C THR A 299 -5.53 -11.48 23.52
N LEU A 300 -4.31 -11.95 23.18
CA LEU A 300 -3.54 -11.43 22.06
C LEU A 300 -4.17 -11.79 20.72
N VAL A 301 -4.42 -10.79 19.86
CA VAL A 301 -5.04 -10.96 18.55
C VAL A 301 -4.20 -10.27 17.48
N ALA A 302 -3.81 -11.00 16.45
CA ALA A 302 -3.23 -10.43 15.24
C ALA A 302 -4.36 -9.99 14.29
N VAL A 303 -4.34 -8.72 13.86
CA VAL A 303 -5.32 -8.17 12.92
C VAL A 303 -4.62 -7.72 11.65
N THR A 304 -5.20 -8.05 10.49
CA THR A 304 -4.73 -7.59 9.17
C THR A 304 -5.91 -7.09 8.33
N SER A 305 -5.62 -6.29 7.31
CA SER A 305 -6.61 -5.74 6.40
C SER A 305 -6.26 -6.12 4.94
N GLY A 306 -6.58 -7.36 4.57
CA GLY A 306 -6.35 -7.92 3.23
C GLY A 306 -4.89 -8.22 2.90
N THR A 307 -3.97 -7.98 3.82
CA THR A 307 -2.52 -8.14 3.63
C THR A 307 -1.86 -8.94 4.75
N PRO A 308 -2.24 -10.21 4.97
CA PRO A 308 -1.67 -11.00 6.07
C PRO A 308 -0.16 -11.22 5.96
N SER A 309 0.40 -11.12 4.76
CA SER A 309 1.84 -11.24 4.51
C SER A 309 2.66 -10.11 5.15
N VAL A 310 2.11 -8.91 5.34
CA VAL A 310 2.81 -7.78 5.99
C VAL A 310 3.10 -8.06 7.45
N ALA A 311 2.31 -8.92 8.07
CA ALA A 311 2.52 -9.41 9.43
C ALA A 311 3.17 -10.81 9.45
N GLY A 312 3.58 -11.35 8.30
CA GLY A 312 4.21 -12.66 8.15
C GLY A 312 3.29 -13.86 8.35
N PHE A 313 1.97 -13.65 8.36
CA PHE A 313 0.99 -14.73 8.53
C PHE A 313 0.73 -15.47 7.21
N THR A 314 1.58 -16.47 6.93
CA THR A 314 1.33 -17.44 5.85
C THR A 314 0.04 -18.23 6.09
N PRO A 315 -0.51 -18.92 5.07
CA PRO A 315 -1.70 -19.78 5.26
C PRO A 315 -1.57 -20.74 6.46
N GLU A 316 -0.40 -21.38 6.64
CA GLU A 316 -0.15 -22.30 7.77
C GLU A 316 -0.13 -21.57 9.12
N LYS A 317 0.43 -20.36 9.17
CA LYS A 317 0.48 -19.54 10.38
C LYS A 317 -0.92 -19.02 10.75
N ARG A 318 -1.73 -18.64 9.75
CA ARG A 318 -3.16 -18.26 9.97
C ARG A 318 -3.95 -19.42 10.60
N ILE A 319 -3.78 -20.64 10.08
CA ILE A 319 -4.41 -21.84 10.65
C ILE A 319 -3.94 -22.10 12.09
N LYS A 320 -2.64 -21.95 12.39
CA LYS A 320 -2.09 -22.12 13.74
C LYS A 320 -2.62 -21.08 14.74
N ALA A 321 -2.73 -19.84 14.32
CA ALA A 321 -3.29 -18.76 15.15
C ALA A 321 -4.80 -18.92 15.38
N GLY A 322 -5.52 -19.52 14.44
CA GLY A 322 -6.95 -19.80 14.55
C GLY A 322 -7.75 -18.52 14.83
N LYS A 323 -8.53 -18.50 15.94
CA LYS A 323 -9.36 -17.34 16.30
C LYS A 323 -8.57 -16.09 16.71
N GLN A 324 -7.27 -16.23 16.98
CA GLN A 324 -6.39 -15.12 17.37
C GLN A 324 -5.77 -14.43 16.14
N HIS A 325 -6.07 -14.87 14.92
CA HIS A 325 -5.82 -14.14 13.68
C HIS A 325 -7.14 -13.70 13.06
N VAL A 326 -7.26 -12.42 12.75
CA VAL A 326 -8.44 -11.81 12.12
C VAL A 326 -7.96 -11.02 10.90
N ASP A 327 -8.49 -11.37 9.73
CA ASP A 327 -8.39 -10.55 8.54
C ASP A 327 -9.77 -9.92 8.25
N VAL A 328 -9.83 -8.60 8.15
CA VAL A 328 -11.08 -7.87 7.92
C VAL A 328 -11.38 -7.66 6.43
N GLY A 329 -10.55 -8.19 5.54
CA GLY A 329 -10.56 -7.84 4.12
C GLY A 329 -9.86 -6.49 3.90
N ILE A 330 -9.95 -5.93 2.70
CA ILE A 330 -9.38 -4.63 2.41
C ILE A 330 -10.31 -3.54 3.00
N ALA A 331 -10.18 -3.31 4.30
CA ALA A 331 -11.06 -2.44 5.08
C ALA A 331 -10.31 -1.87 6.30
N GLU A 332 -9.38 -0.94 6.06
CA GLU A 332 -8.52 -0.36 7.08
C GLU A 332 -9.31 0.41 8.14
N GLU A 333 -10.34 1.14 7.74
CA GLU A 333 -11.24 1.87 8.63
C GLU A 333 -11.94 0.92 9.60
N GLN A 334 -12.45 -0.19 9.08
CA GLN A 334 -13.05 -1.26 9.89
C GLN A 334 -12.03 -1.91 10.83
N ALA A 335 -10.78 -2.09 10.37
CA ALA A 335 -9.72 -2.65 11.22
C ALA A 335 -9.50 -1.78 12.46
N VAL A 336 -9.40 -0.46 12.31
CA VAL A 336 -9.18 0.47 13.43
C VAL A 336 -10.37 0.46 14.39
N ALA A 337 -11.58 0.60 13.89
CA ALA A 337 -12.77 0.57 14.74
C ALA A 337 -12.90 -0.77 15.48
N MET A 338 -12.57 -1.88 14.80
CA MET A 338 -12.62 -3.22 15.38
C MET A 338 -11.56 -3.42 16.48
N ILE A 339 -10.29 -3.00 16.27
CA ILE A 339 -9.26 -3.12 17.32
C ILE A 339 -9.59 -2.25 18.52
N SER A 340 -10.20 -1.07 18.32
CA SER A 340 -10.70 -0.24 19.41
C SER A 340 -11.76 -0.99 20.23
N GLY A 341 -12.72 -1.61 19.55
CA GLY A 341 -13.75 -2.45 20.21
C GLY A 341 -13.16 -3.68 20.92
N MET A 342 -12.19 -4.35 20.31
CA MET A 342 -11.47 -5.49 20.91
C MET A 342 -10.75 -5.08 22.19
N ALA A 343 -9.99 -3.97 22.17
CA ALA A 343 -9.28 -3.46 23.31
C ALA A 343 -10.25 -3.05 24.44
N LYS A 344 -11.36 -2.40 24.09
CA LYS A 344 -12.44 -2.09 25.05
C LYS A 344 -13.06 -3.34 25.65
N GLY A 345 -13.10 -4.44 24.91
CA GLY A 345 -13.58 -5.76 25.34
C GLY A 345 -12.55 -6.56 26.13
N GLY A 346 -11.36 -6.03 26.42
CA GLY A 346 -10.30 -6.68 27.21
C GLY A 346 -9.41 -7.61 26.40
N LEU A 347 -9.36 -7.47 25.07
CA LEU A 347 -8.36 -8.13 24.23
C LEU A 347 -7.15 -7.22 23.99
N HIS A 348 -6.04 -7.82 23.55
CA HIS A 348 -4.82 -7.13 23.15
C HIS A 348 -4.63 -7.23 21.62
N PRO A 349 -5.32 -6.41 20.83
CA PRO A 349 -5.21 -6.45 19.39
C PRO A 349 -3.94 -5.75 18.89
N VAL A 350 -3.29 -6.36 17.91
CA VAL A 350 -2.14 -5.81 17.18
C VAL A 350 -2.50 -5.81 15.70
N TRP A 351 -2.78 -4.63 15.15
CA TRP A 351 -3.03 -4.44 13.72
C TRP A 351 -1.74 -4.10 13.01
N THR A 352 -1.35 -4.90 12.01
CA THR A 352 -0.18 -4.65 11.17
C THR A 352 -0.62 -4.21 9.79
N VAL A 353 -0.15 -3.05 9.35
CA VAL A 353 -0.57 -2.38 8.12
C VAL A 353 0.60 -1.68 7.43
N PHE A 354 0.58 -1.61 6.10
CA PHE A 354 1.54 -0.80 5.36
C PHE A 354 1.37 0.69 5.65
N SER A 355 2.49 1.39 5.76
CA SER A 355 2.55 2.84 5.99
C SER A 355 1.71 3.66 4.99
N THR A 356 1.63 3.22 3.73
CA THR A 356 0.79 3.88 2.73
C THR A 356 -0.70 3.59 2.92
N PHE A 357 -1.11 2.39 3.36
CA PHE A 357 -2.53 2.03 3.51
C PHE A 357 -3.18 2.58 4.77
N ILE A 358 -2.39 2.82 5.83
CA ILE A 358 -2.90 3.43 7.07
C ILE A 358 -3.50 4.83 6.85
N GLN A 359 -3.12 5.52 5.76
CA GLN A 359 -3.61 6.86 5.41
C GLN A 359 -5.14 6.91 5.32
N ARG A 360 -5.77 5.84 4.85
CA ARG A 360 -7.22 5.71 4.70
C ARG A 360 -7.98 5.79 6.02
N SER A 361 -7.34 5.40 7.13
CA SER A 361 -7.98 5.27 8.44
C SER A 361 -7.64 6.38 9.43
N TYR A 362 -7.17 7.55 8.95
CA TYR A 362 -6.80 8.67 9.81
C TYR A 362 -7.92 9.07 10.78
N ASP A 363 -9.15 9.22 10.28
CA ASP A 363 -10.31 9.61 11.08
C ASP A 363 -10.61 8.57 12.17
N GLN A 364 -10.63 7.28 11.81
CA GLN A 364 -10.92 6.21 12.76
C GLN A 364 -9.83 6.06 13.83
N ILE A 365 -8.55 6.29 13.47
CA ILE A 365 -7.47 6.34 14.46
C ILE A 365 -7.71 7.48 15.44
N ALA A 366 -8.08 8.67 14.96
CA ALA A 366 -8.34 9.82 15.80
C ALA A 366 -9.62 9.65 16.63
N GLN A 367 -10.75 9.32 16.00
CA GLN A 367 -12.08 9.32 16.61
C GLN A 367 -12.40 8.01 17.35
N ASP A 368 -12.22 6.86 16.69
CA ASP A 368 -12.67 5.60 17.27
C ASP A 368 -11.65 5.03 18.27
N LEU A 369 -10.37 5.29 18.07
CA LEU A 369 -9.30 4.73 18.89
C LEU A 369 -8.75 5.75 19.91
N CYS A 370 -8.22 6.91 19.47
CA CYS A 370 -7.44 7.81 20.32
C CYS A 370 -8.30 8.64 21.28
N ILE A 371 -9.45 9.16 20.87
CA ILE A 371 -10.39 9.87 21.76
C ILE A 371 -10.85 8.94 22.89
N ASN A 372 -11.04 7.66 22.56
CA ASN A 372 -11.49 6.64 23.51
C ASN A 372 -10.37 6.09 24.40
N SER A 373 -9.10 6.43 24.12
CA SER A 373 -7.92 5.91 24.84
C SER A 373 -7.89 4.37 24.93
N ASN A 374 -8.39 3.66 23.94
CA ASN A 374 -8.40 2.21 23.95
C ASN A 374 -6.99 1.66 23.64
N PRO A 375 -6.44 0.77 24.48
CA PRO A 375 -5.04 0.35 24.39
C PRO A 375 -4.82 -0.72 23.30
N ALA A 376 -4.97 -0.34 22.05
CA ALA A 376 -4.63 -1.17 20.89
C ALA A 376 -3.26 -0.82 20.33
N VAL A 377 -2.63 -1.75 19.65
CA VAL A 377 -1.34 -1.59 18.99
C VAL A 377 -1.51 -1.53 17.48
N ILE A 378 -0.88 -0.55 16.84
CA ILE A 378 -0.78 -0.41 15.40
C ILE A 378 0.68 -0.60 14.99
N ASN A 379 1.01 -1.68 14.29
CA ASN A 379 2.31 -1.86 13.67
C ASN A 379 2.31 -1.23 12.28
N VAL A 380 3.07 -0.14 12.12
CA VAL A 380 3.25 0.55 10.83
C VAL A 380 4.45 -0.06 10.13
N ALA A 381 4.17 -0.86 9.13
CA ALA A 381 5.17 -1.56 8.35
C ALA A 381 5.58 -0.78 7.10
N TRP A 382 6.82 -0.94 6.68
CA TRP A 382 7.36 -0.39 5.45
C TRP A 382 7.31 1.14 5.38
N GLY A 383 7.42 1.83 6.52
CA GLY A 383 7.56 3.28 6.55
C GLY A 383 8.98 3.71 6.18
N GLY A 384 9.12 4.78 5.38
CA GLY A 384 10.40 5.40 5.07
C GLY A 384 10.93 5.20 3.66
N THR A 385 12.13 5.73 3.42
CA THR A 385 12.76 5.83 2.10
C THR A 385 13.17 4.49 1.48
N ALA A 386 13.41 3.46 2.28
CA ALA A 386 13.81 2.12 1.82
C ALA A 386 12.63 1.20 1.49
N SER A 387 11.44 1.77 1.35
CA SER A 387 10.18 1.05 1.11
C SER A 387 9.71 1.14 -0.33
N MET A 388 8.40 1.07 -0.58
CA MET A 388 7.82 1.20 -1.91
C MET A 388 8.08 2.59 -2.50
N ASN A 389 8.43 2.65 -3.76
CA ASN A 389 8.85 3.87 -4.45
C ASN A 389 7.94 4.29 -5.61
N ASP A 390 6.83 3.60 -5.85
CA ASP A 390 5.80 4.01 -6.80
C ASP A 390 4.96 5.15 -6.22
N ILE A 391 4.58 6.13 -7.05
CA ILE A 391 3.85 7.33 -6.63
C ILE A 391 2.57 7.04 -5.85
N THR A 392 1.89 5.94 -6.18
CA THR A 392 0.63 5.54 -5.52
C THR A 392 0.85 4.82 -4.20
N HIS A 393 2.09 4.38 -3.91
CA HIS A 393 2.44 3.58 -2.74
C HIS A 393 3.57 4.19 -1.89
N ILE A 394 3.86 5.49 -2.05
CA ILE A 394 4.91 6.17 -1.29
C ILE A 394 4.69 6.03 0.22
N CYS A 395 5.72 5.58 0.93
CA CYS A 395 5.68 5.31 2.37
C CYS A 395 6.38 6.41 3.21
N LEU A 396 6.29 7.68 2.80
CA LEU A 396 7.01 8.79 3.44
C LEU A 396 6.18 9.64 4.39
N PHE A 397 4.83 9.45 4.43
CA PHE A 397 3.93 10.39 5.08
C PHE A 397 3.37 9.92 6.43
N ASP A 398 3.72 8.73 6.89
CA ASP A 398 3.23 8.16 8.16
C ASP A 398 3.63 9.01 9.37
N ILE A 399 4.86 9.54 9.41
CA ILE A 399 5.33 10.36 10.54
C ILE A 399 4.50 11.65 10.66
N PRO A 400 4.43 12.55 9.66
CA PRO A 400 3.64 13.77 9.78
C PRO A 400 2.16 13.50 10.05
N MET A 401 1.58 12.48 9.42
CA MET A 401 0.18 12.11 9.58
C MET A 401 -0.15 11.64 11.01
N LEU A 402 0.56 10.63 11.51
CA LEU A 402 0.29 10.07 12.83
C LEU A 402 0.71 11.01 13.97
N CYS A 403 1.76 11.81 13.76
CA CYS A 403 2.20 12.80 14.74
C CYS A 403 1.20 13.95 14.95
N SER A 404 0.22 14.13 14.07
CA SER A 404 -0.84 15.12 14.23
C SER A 404 -2.02 14.63 15.08
N ILE A 405 -2.09 13.33 15.39
CA ILE A 405 -3.20 12.74 16.16
C ILE A 405 -2.92 12.85 17.67
N PRO A 406 -3.77 13.54 18.44
CA PRO A 406 -3.64 13.63 19.87
C PRO A 406 -3.83 12.26 20.57
N ASN A 407 -3.18 12.06 21.69
CA ASN A 407 -3.32 10.89 22.56
C ASN A 407 -2.80 9.55 21.94
N LEU A 408 -2.24 9.58 20.73
CA LEU A 408 -1.49 8.46 20.17
C LEU A 408 -0.04 8.54 20.67
N ILE A 409 0.56 7.42 21.02
CA ILE A 409 2.01 7.31 21.20
C ILE A 409 2.58 6.67 19.94
N TYR A 410 3.55 7.32 19.28
CA TYR A 410 4.18 6.79 18.09
C TYR A 410 5.66 6.52 18.33
N LEU A 411 6.04 5.24 18.40
CA LEU A 411 7.38 4.76 18.71
C LEU A 411 8.11 4.32 17.45
N ALA A 412 9.42 4.59 17.41
CA ALA A 412 10.32 4.17 16.33
C ALA A 412 11.55 3.46 16.92
N PRO A 413 11.53 2.14 17.07
CA PRO A 413 12.68 1.36 17.51
C PRO A 413 13.81 1.39 16.47
N THR A 414 15.05 1.22 16.94
CA THR A 414 16.27 1.25 16.12
C THR A 414 16.84 -0.13 15.86
N THR A 415 16.50 -1.11 16.71
CA THR A 415 16.97 -2.50 16.62
C THR A 415 15.83 -3.49 16.79
N CYS A 416 16.08 -4.75 16.42
CA CYS A 416 15.13 -5.84 16.57
C CYS A 416 14.74 -6.06 18.04
N GLU A 417 15.71 -6.06 18.92
CA GLU A 417 15.49 -6.25 20.37
C GLU A 417 14.67 -5.10 20.96
N GLU A 418 14.92 -3.86 20.56
CA GLU A 418 14.13 -2.70 20.98
C GLU A 418 12.70 -2.77 20.44
N TYR A 419 12.52 -3.20 19.17
CA TYR A 419 11.18 -3.39 18.58
C TYR A 419 10.33 -4.38 19.39
N PHE A 420 10.87 -5.57 19.71
CA PHE A 420 10.10 -6.56 20.47
C PHE A 420 9.90 -6.17 21.93
N ALA A 421 10.84 -5.41 22.53
CA ALA A 421 10.66 -4.85 23.86
C ALA A 421 9.53 -3.80 23.88
N MET A 422 9.51 -2.89 22.91
CA MET A 422 8.43 -1.89 22.74
C MET A 422 7.08 -2.57 22.44
N LEU A 423 7.05 -3.57 21.56
CA LEU A 423 5.83 -4.30 21.21
C LEU A 423 5.25 -5.02 22.44
N ARG A 424 6.09 -5.69 23.22
CA ARG A 424 5.65 -6.36 24.45
C ARG A 424 5.09 -5.37 25.45
N TRP A 425 5.76 -4.23 25.68
CA TRP A 425 5.26 -3.18 26.55
C TRP A 425 3.95 -2.59 26.02
N ALA A 426 3.85 -2.34 24.72
CA ALA A 426 2.66 -1.80 24.09
C ALA A 426 1.44 -2.72 24.22
N ILE A 427 1.63 -4.03 24.20
CA ILE A 427 0.57 -5.03 24.40
C ILE A 427 0.15 -5.09 25.87
N GLN A 428 1.09 -4.95 26.81
CA GLN A 428 0.84 -5.14 28.25
C GLN A 428 0.27 -3.90 28.95
N GLN A 429 0.44 -2.71 28.38
CA GLN A 429 -0.11 -1.48 28.95
C GLN A 429 -1.62 -1.36 28.66
N ASP A 430 -2.33 -0.59 29.49
CA ASP A 430 -3.79 -0.49 29.50
C ASP A 430 -4.34 0.96 29.37
N LYS A 431 -3.50 1.93 28.94
CA LYS A 431 -3.85 3.35 29.03
C LYS A 431 -4.05 4.04 27.70
N LYS A 432 -3.22 3.76 26.69
CA LYS A 432 -3.19 4.55 25.45
C LYS A 432 -3.03 3.67 24.21
N PRO A 433 -3.57 4.08 23.06
CA PRO A 433 -3.20 3.49 21.79
C PRO A 433 -1.73 3.77 21.45
N ILE A 434 -1.04 2.77 20.93
CA ILE A 434 0.37 2.85 20.57
C ILE A 434 0.57 2.44 19.12
N ALA A 435 1.20 3.29 18.33
CA ALA A 435 1.74 2.94 17.03
C ALA A 435 3.24 2.61 17.17
N LEU A 436 3.68 1.52 16.51
CA LEU A 436 5.08 1.16 16.37
C LEU A 436 5.47 1.18 14.90
N ARG A 437 6.52 1.94 14.59
CA ARG A 437 7.09 1.99 13.24
C ARG A 437 8.13 0.90 13.08
N ILE A 438 7.81 -0.15 12.33
CA ILE A 438 8.73 -1.26 12.08
C ILE A 438 9.92 -0.72 11.25
N PRO A 439 11.20 -0.97 11.65
CA PRO A 439 12.34 -0.54 10.86
C PRO A 439 12.33 -1.11 9.44
N SER A 440 12.56 -0.28 8.43
CA SER A 440 12.49 -0.64 7.01
C SER A 440 13.85 -0.88 6.34
N ASN A 441 14.95 -0.66 7.06
CA ASN A 441 16.33 -0.80 6.57
C ASN A 441 16.95 -2.18 6.83
N GLY A 442 16.11 -3.21 7.00
CA GLY A 442 16.53 -4.57 7.37
C GLY A 442 16.48 -4.80 8.89
N VAL A 443 16.77 -6.03 9.30
CA VAL A 443 16.81 -6.42 10.71
C VAL A 443 18.19 -6.11 11.26
N ASN A 444 18.25 -5.14 12.15
CA ASN A 444 19.48 -4.75 12.85
C ASN A 444 19.42 -5.25 14.28
N HIS A 445 20.44 -6.00 14.71
CA HIS A 445 20.55 -6.54 16.07
C HIS A 445 21.47 -5.71 16.94
N THR A 446 21.24 -5.77 18.26
CA THR A 446 22.17 -5.24 19.26
C THR A 446 22.44 -6.27 20.35
N SER A 447 23.68 -6.29 20.84
CA SER A 447 24.05 -7.03 22.05
C SER A 447 23.87 -6.19 23.33
N GLU A 448 23.56 -4.90 23.21
CA GLU A 448 23.31 -4.03 24.33
C GLU A 448 21.94 -4.32 24.98
N ALA A 449 21.86 -4.13 26.28
CA ALA A 449 20.59 -4.26 26.98
C ALA A 449 19.61 -3.15 26.53
N VAL A 450 18.42 -3.56 26.11
CA VAL A 450 17.33 -2.65 25.78
C VAL A 450 16.39 -2.47 26.97
N ASP A 451 15.74 -1.31 27.05
CA ASP A 451 14.73 -1.07 28.06
C ASP A 451 13.49 -1.94 27.78
N THR A 452 12.86 -2.41 28.83
CA THR A 452 11.66 -3.28 28.76
C THR A 452 10.37 -2.57 29.18
N VAL A 453 10.51 -1.36 29.74
CA VAL A 453 9.39 -0.50 30.15
C VAL A 453 9.61 0.87 29.54
N TYR A 454 8.56 1.41 28.96
CA TYR A 454 8.56 2.72 28.33
C TYR A 454 7.52 3.63 29.00
N ASP A 455 7.75 4.93 28.94
CA ASP A 455 6.86 5.93 29.53
C ASP A 455 5.73 6.35 28.58
N TYR A 456 4.64 6.85 29.13
CA TYR A 456 3.57 7.48 28.34
C TYR A 456 3.93 8.91 27.89
N GLU A 457 4.93 9.49 28.53
CA GLU A 457 5.56 10.75 28.13
C GLU A 457 6.90 10.46 27.45
N PRO A 458 7.34 11.27 26.48
CA PRO A 458 8.56 11.01 25.75
C PRO A 458 9.80 11.00 26.64
N LYS A 459 10.62 9.98 26.47
CA LYS A 459 11.94 9.84 27.10
C LYS A 459 12.94 9.40 26.06
N TYR A 460 13.84 10.32 25.71
CA TYR A 460 14.91 10.05 24.77
C TYR A 460 16.04 9.27 25.45
N LYS A 461 16.77 8.48 24.68
CA LYS A 461 17.95 7.75 25.17
C LYS A 461 19.21 8.36 24.58
N ILE A 462 20.06 8.92 25.46
CA ILE A 462 21.39 9.36 25.08
C ILE A 462 22.26 8.10 24.95
N MET A 463 22.69 7.80 23.75
CA MET A 463 23.50 6.62 23.43
C MET A 463 24.99 6.94 23.53
N HIS A 464 25.39 8.16 23.19
CA HIS A 464 26.72 8.70 23.38
C HIS A 464 26.61 10.19 23.80
N LYS A 465 27.37 10.61 24.80
CA LYS A 465 27.41 12.00 25.23
C LYS A 465 28.70 12.66 24.74
N GLY A 466 28.58 13.61 23.87
CA GLY A 466 29.62 14.51 23.42
C GLY A 466 29.28 15.98 23.77
N SER A 467 29.64 16.91 22.87
CA SER A 467 29.36 18.35 23.00
C SER A 467 29.27 19.03 21.63
N LYS A 468 28.84 20.30 21.61
CA LYS A 468 28.67 21.16 20.44
C LYS A 468 27.60 20.74 19.45
N VAL A 469 27.55 19.45 19.04
CA VAL A 469 26.58 18.91 18.08
C VAL A 469 25.85 17.78 18.74
N ALA A 470 24.51 17.81 18.72
CA ALA A 470 23.67 16.68 19.09
C ALA A 470 22.98 16.13 17.84
N ILE A 471 23.08 14.83 17.61
CA ILE A 471 22.41 14.11 16.53
C ILE A 471 21.25 13.34 17.14
N ILE A 472 20.01 13.67 16.74
CA ILE A 472 18.79 12.99 17.15
C ILE A 472 18.27 12.23 15.93
N ALA A 473 18.56 10.92 15.88
CA ALA A 473 18.28 10.09 14.72
C ALA A 473 17.19 9.04 15.03
N ALA A 474 16.10 9.10 14.28
CA ALA A 474 14.89 8.32 14.53
C ALA A 474 14.84 7.00 13.74
N GLY A 475 14.44 5.91 14.40
CA GLY A 475 14.13 4.63 13.79
C GLY A 475 15.21 4.12 12.83
N SER A 476 14.86 3.84 11.59
CA SER A 476 15.76 3.32 10.56
C SER A 476 16.97 4.22 10.26
N PHE A 477 16.87 5.55 10.52
CA PHE A 477 17.99 6.47 10.32
C PHE A 477 18.93 6.59 11.52
N TYR A 478 18.69 5.82 12.59
CA TYR A 478 19.61 5.82 13.73
C TYR A 478 21.03 5.39 13.33
N GLN A 479 21.16 4.32 12.51
CA GLN A 479 22.48 3.89 12.01
C GLN A 479 23.17 4.96 11.15
N LYS A 480 22.40 5.76 10.41
CA LYS A 480 22.90 6.94 9.69
C LYS A 480 23.45 7.98 10.69
N GLY A 481 22.75 8.20 11.79
CA GLY A 481 23.22 9.06 12.88
C GLY A 481 24.55 8.60 13.48
N GLU A 482 24.73 7.29 13.69
CA GLU A 482 26.01 6.69 14.13
C GLU A 482 27.14 6.95 13.13
N ASN A 483 26.87 6.78 11.84
CA ASN A 483 27.85 7.04 10.78
C ASN A 483 28.27 8.52 10.74
N VAL A 484 27.29 9.43 10.84
CA VAL A 484 27.53 10.88 10.86
C VAL A 484 28.35 11.27 12.10
N ALA A 485 28.01 10.75 13.29
CA ALA A 485 28.76 10.99 14.53
C ALA A 485 30.22 10.54 14.40
N ARG A 486 30.47 9.35 13.84
CA ARG A 486 31.81 8.82 13.58
C ARG A 486 32.60 9.72 12.63
N LEU A 487 31.97 10.17 11.53
CA LEU A 487 32.62 11.06 10.54
C LEU A 487 32.93 12.45 11.13
N LEU A 488 32.09 12.95 12.05
CA LEU A 488 32.34 14.19 12.78
C LEU A 488 33.49 14.03 13.78
N ALA A 489 33.60 12.87 14.45
CA ALA A 489 34.73 12.56 15.32
C ALA A 489 36.07 12.57 14.57
N ASP A 490 36.12 12.09 13.32
CA ASP A 490 37.29 12.18 12.43
C ASP A 490 37.68 13.64 12.11
N LYS A 491 36.73 14.59 12.30
CA LYS A 491 36.94 16.04 12.15
C LYS A 491 37.18 16.75 13.51
N GLY A 492 37.30 15.99 14.61
CA GLY A 492 37.54 16.52 15.96
C GLY A 492 36.28 17.01 16.67
N ILE A 493 35.09 16.63 16.20
CA ILE A 493 33.81 16.95 16.83
C ILE A 493 33.25 15.68 17.46
N ASP A 494 33.27 15.59 18.78
CA ASP A 494 32.63 14.51 19.55
C ASP A 494 31.16 14.85 19.74
N ALA A 495 30.30 14.35 18.83
CA ALA A 495 28.88 14.66 18.83
C ALA A 495 28.08 13.78 19.79
N THR A 496 27.11 14.35 20.50
CA THR A 496 26.11 13.58 21.26
C THR A 496 25.20 12.83 20.28
N LEU A 497 24.94 11.53 20.53
CA LEU A 497 24.04 10.70 19.74
C LEU A 497 22.84 10.29 20.59
N ILE A 498 21.63 10.53 20.07
CA ILE A 498 20.37 10.33 20.77
C ILE A 498 19.42 9.47 19.92
N ASN A 499 18.88 8.40 20.55
CA ASN A 499 17.72 7.67 20.06
C ASN A 499 16.45 8.33 20.65
N PRO A 500 15.62 9.02 19.86
CA PRO A 500 14.43 9.69 20.40
C PRO A 500 13.32 8.72 20.79
N ARG A 501 13.25 7.54 20.17
CA ARG A 501 12.20 6.53 20.39
C ARG A 501 10.79 7.01 20.06
N TYR A 502 10.41 8.22 20.46
CA TYR A 502 9.10 8.85 20.28
C TYR A 502 9.13 9.85 19.14
N LEU A 503 8.20 9.72 18.20
CA LEU A 503 8.15 10.58 17.01
C LEU A 503 7.19 11.77 17.19
N ASN A 504 6.11 11.58 17.95
CA ASN A 504 5.01 12.55 18.02
C ASN A 504 5.09 13.54 19.19
N ALA A 505 6.12 13.44 20.04
CA ALA A 505 6.31 14.33 21.16
C ALA A 505 7.79 14.56 21.46
N VAL A 506 8.12 15.64 22.15
CA VAL A 506 9.50 16.02 22.49
C VAL A 506 9.79 15.75 23.96
N ASP A 507 10.98 15.23 24.24
CA ASP A 507 11.53 15.14 25.61
C ASP A 507 12.16 16.50 26.00
N ALA A 508 11.35 17.33 26.61
CA ALA A 508 11.77 18.69 26.99
C ALA A 508 12.98 18.71 27.94
N ASP A 509 13.09 17.74 28.85
CA ASP A 509 14.21 17.67 29.78
C ASP A 509 15.53 17.42 29.03
N THR A 510 15.54 16.47 28.14
CA THR A 510 16.71 16.19 27.27
C THR A 510 17.04 17.38 26.38
N LEU A 511 16.03 17.97 25.71
CA LEU A 511 16.26 19.10 24.80
C LEU A 511 16.75 20.35 25.53
N ASN A 512 16.26 20.64 26.75
CA ASN A 512 16.75 21.74 27.57
C ASN A 512 18.21 21.51 27.98
N ALA A 513 18.57 20.31 28.39
CA ALA A 513 19.94 19.99 28.79
C ALA A 513 20.96 20.15 27.65
N LEU A 514 20.55 19.96 26.39
CA LEU A 514 21.43 20.20 25.25
C LEU A 514 21.82 21.68 25.09
N MET A 515 21.01 22.63 25.56
CA MET A 515 21.33 24.06 25.44
C MET A 515 22.54 24.49 26.31
N ASP A 516 22.96 23.67 27.28
CA ASP A 516 24.08 24.00 28.14
C ASP A 516 25.46 23.87 27.43
N ASP A 517 25.59 22.91 26.50
CA ASP A 517 26.90 22.57 25.94
C ASP A 517 26.86 22.22 24.41
N HIS A 518 25.71 22.47 23.72
CA HIS A 518 25.56 22.28 22.30
C HIS A 518 25.17 23.58 21.57
N GLU A 519 25.63 23.73 20.34
CA GLU A 519 25.36 24.86 19.43
C GLU A 519 24.44 24.49 18.29
N LEU A 520 24.36 23.18 17.97
CA LEU A 520 23.63 22.65 16.83
C LEU A 520 22.96 21.32 17.20
N VAL A 521 21.69 21.19 16.88
CA VAL A 521 20.96 19.93 16.85
C VAL A 521 20.74 19.50 15.39
N VAL A 522 21.10 18.27 15.06
CA VAL A 522 20.82 17.62 13.78
C VAL A 522 19.74 16.59 14.00
N THR A 523 18.62 16.69 13.31
CA THR A 523 17.58 15.66 13.34
C THR A 523 17.62 14.82 12.09
N LEU A 524 17.44 13.49 12.20
CA LEU A 524 17.43 12.58 11.07
C LEU A 524 16.19 11.69 11.14
N GLU A 525 15.36 11.76 10.10
CA GLU A 525 14.21 10.90 9.88
C GLU A 525 14.13 10.41 8.43
N ASP A 526 13.69 9.19 8.21
CA ASP A 526 13.58 8.57 6.88
C ASP A 526 12.21 8.79 6.23
N GLY A 527 11.45 9.74 6.72
CA GLY A 527 10.15 10.19 6.23
C GLY A 527 10.18 11.60 5.64
N CYS A 528 8.98 12.12 5.35
CA CYS A 528 8.80 13.51 4.94
C CYS A 528 9.13 14.45 6.10
N LYS A 529 10.04 15.42 5.87
CA LYS A 529 10.42 16.38 6.91
C LYS A 529 9.36 17.43 7.22
N ASP A 530 8.54 17.79 6.20
CA ASP A 530 7.47 18.78 6.35
C ASP A 530 6.37 18.22 7.25
N GLY A 531 6.17 18.81 8.40
CA GLY A 531 5.29 18.30 9.48
C GLY A 531 5.86 17.11 10.24
N GLY A 532 7.09 16.69 9.96
CA GLY A 532 7.75 15.54 10.54
C GLY A 532 8.32 15.76 11.94
N PHE A 533 9.11 14.80 12.39
CA PHE A 533 9.76 14.80 13.70
C PHE A 533 10.77 15.94 13.83
N GLY A 534 11.63 16.17 12.80
CA GLY A 534 12.66 17.20 12.83
C GLY A 534 12.11 18.62 12.91
N GLU A 535 11.02 18.93 12.20
CA GLU A 535 10.37 20.24 12.30
C GLU A 535 9.77 20.49 13.69
N ARG A 536 9.30 19.47 14.37
CA ARG A 536 8.82 19.56 15.76
C ARG A 536 9.95 19.95 16.72
N ILE A 537 11.14 19.37 16.55
CA ILE A 537 12.35 19.75 17.31
C ILE A 537 12.76 21.19 16.97
N ALA A 538 12.76 21.57 15.69
CA ALA A 538 13.06 22.93 15.26
C ALA A 538 12.07 23.96 15.85
N SER A 539 10.79 23.63 15.89
CA SER A 539 9.75 24.45 16.53
C SER A 539 9.97 24.61 18.03
N TYR A 540 10.43 23.56 18.72
CA TYR A 540 10.77 23.61 20.16
C TYR A 540 11.89 24.61 20.40
N TYR A 541 12.96 24.59 19.60
CA TYR A 541 14.10 25.50 19.74
C TYR A 541 13.87 26.87 19.11
N GLY A 542 12.77 27.08 18.37
CA GLY A 542 12.49 28.34 17.67
C GLY A 542 12.63 29.63 18.51
N PRO A 543 12.24 29.67 19.81
CA PRO A 543 12.43 30.85 20.65
C PRO A 543 13.82 30.94 21.33
N THR A 544 14.78 30.07 20.95
CA THR A 544 16.14 29.99 21.54
C THR A 544 17.23 30.29 20.52
N ASP A 545 18.48 30.33 20.94
CA ASP A 545 19.65 30.49 20.05
C ASP A 545 20.15 29.16 19.46
N MET A 546 19.55 28.01 19.82
CA MET A 546 19.93 26.70 19.32
C MET A 546 19.69 26.60 17.80
N LYS A 547 20.73 26.31 17.04
CA LYS A 547 20.60 26.00 15.62
C LYS A 547 20.05 24.59 15.43
N VAL A 548 19.18 24.39 14.43
CA VAL A 548 18.64 23.06 14.09
C VAL A 548 18.81 22.78 12.61
N LEU A 549 19.47 21.68 12.28
CA LEU A 549 19.54 21.13 10.93
C LEU A 549 18.53 19.97 10.82
N VAL A 550 17.46 20.18 10.06
CA VAL A 550 16.42 19.19 9.86
C VAL A 550 16.73 18.31 8.65
N GLY A 551 17.03 17.04 8.90
CA GLY A 551 17.27 16.01 7.88
C GLY A 551 16.07 15.09 7.68
N GLY A 552 15.49 15.14 6.50
CA GLY A 552 14.35 14.34 6.04
C GLY A 552 14.05 14.63 4.57
N VAL A 553 13.16 13.85 3.97
CA VAL A 553 12.79 14.01 2.55
C VAL A 553 11.84 15.20 2.40
N LYS A 554 12.05 16.05 1.39
CA LYS A 554 11.13 17.13 1.04
C LYS A 554 9.76 16.57 0.68
N LYS A 555 8.71 17.33 0.97
CA LYS A 555 7.35 16.97 0.61
C LYS A 555 7.14 17.05 -0.90
N ASP A 556 7.03 15.90 -1.55
CA ASP A 556 6.71 15.77 -2.96
C ASP A 556 6.06 14.41 -3.24
N LEU A 557 5.47 14.28 -4.42
CA LEU A 557 4.94 13.02 -4.95
C LEU A 557 6.02 12.37 -5.84
N TYR A 558 6.89 11.61 -5.22
CA TYR A 558 7.95 10.89 -5.93
C TYR A 558 7.40 9.68 -6.66
N ASP A 559 7.95 9.37 -7.85
CA ASP A 559 7.59 8.20 -8.62
C ASP A 559 8.83 7.42 -9.04
N ARG A 560 8.87 6.13 -8.71
CA ARG A 560 9.93 5.17 -9.12
C ARG A 560 11.34 5.75 -8.96
N PHE A 561 11.57 6.35 -7.78
CA PHE A 561 12.84 7.00 -7.47
C PHE A 561 13.96 5.99 -7.20
N ASP A 562 15.20 6.34 -7.58
CA ASP A 562 16.41 5.72 -7.05
C ASP A 562 16.67 6.22 -5.63
N LEU A 563 16.86 5.30 -4.69
CA LEU A 563 17.06 5.63 -3.27
C LEU A 563 18.31 6.50 -3.05
N GLN A 564 19.41 6.19 -3.72
CA GLN A 564 20.66 6.95 -3.53
C GLN A 564 20.56 8.36 -4.10
N GLN A 565 19.85 8.52 -5.21
CA GLN A 565 19.56 9.81 -5.79
C GLN A 565 18.63 10.62 -4.89
N LEU A 566 17.54 10.01 -4.38
CA LEU A 566 16.63 10.66 -3.43
C LEU A 566 17.37 11.16 -2.19
N LEU A 567 18.24 10.33 -1.61
CA LEU A 567 19.04 10.73 -0.44
C LEU A 567 20.01 11.86 -0.78
N SER A 568 20.64 11.82 -1.96
CA SER A 568 21.54 12.85 -2.43
C SER A 568 20.85 14.19 -2.65
N ASP A 569 19.68 14.19 -3.30
CA ASP A 569 18.91 15.40 -3.61
C ASP A 569 18.34 16.07 -2.36
N ASN A 570 18.17 15.31 -1.28
CA ASN A 570 17.70 15.80 0.00
C ASN A 570 18.81 16.07 1.03
N HIS A 571 20.09 16.01 0.64
CA HIS A 571 21.24 16.18 1.54
C HIS A 571 21.25 15.18 2.70
N LEU A 572 20.84 13.93 2.40
CA LEU A 572 20.74 12.85 3.39
C LEU A 572 21.86 11.80 3.26
N GLN A 573 22.86 11.99 2.38
CA GLN A 573 24.05 11.16 2.41
C GLN A 573 24.94 11.55 3.59
N ASP A 574 25.58 10.57 4.24
CA ASP A 574 26.36 10.79 5.47
C ASP A 574 27.39 11.93 5.34
N LYS A 575 28.09 12.00 4.20
CA LYS A 575 29.07 13.07 3.93
C LYS A 575 28.43 14.45 3.76
N GLN A 576 27.28 14.52 3.07
CA GLN A 576 26.56 15.78 2.88
C GLN A 576 26.10 16.35 4.21
N ILE A 577 25.56 15.49 5.11
CA ILE A 577 25.15 15.90 6.46
C ILE A 577 26.35 16.45 7.24
N VAL A 578 27.51 15.78 7.18
CA VAL A 578 28.75 16.27 7.82
C VAL A 578 29.18 17.63 7.28
N ASP A 579 29.16 17.81 5.95
CA ASP A 579 29.53 19.08 5.31
C ASP A 579 28.56 20.20 5.72
N ASP A 580 27.26 19.92 5.77
CA ASP A 580 26.24 20.88 6.22
C ASP A 580 26.46 21.27 7.70
N VAL A 581 26.79 20.31 8.57
CA VAL A 581 27.15 20.57 9.98
C VAL A 581 28.37 21.49 10.07
N LEU A 582 29.44 21.18 9.35
CA LEU A 582 30.66 21.99 9.36
C LEU A 582 30.41 23.41 8.86
N ASN A 583 29.60 23.58 7.81
CA ASN A 583 29.21 24.87 7.25
C ASN A 583 28.39 25.70 8.27
N ILE A 584 27.54 25.09 9.08
CA ILE A 584 26.73 25.80 10.09
C ILE A 584 27.59 26.23 11.29
N LEU A 585 28.63 25.46 11.62
CA LEU A 585 29.52 25.74 12.75
C LEU A 585 30.66 26.74 12.41
N SER A 586 30.95 26.93 11.13
CA SER A 586 31.97 27.91 10.66
C SER A 586 31.44 29.35 10.71
#